data_aa5f6ea7efeff8da81f60d25aae2ce8d
#
_entry.id   aa5f6ea7efeff8da81f60d25aae2ce8d
#
_cell.length_a   1.000
_cell.length_b   1.000
_cell.length_c   1.000
_cell.angle_alpha   90.00
_cell.angle_beta   90.00
_cell.angle_gamma   90.00
#
_symmetry.space_group_name_H-M   'P 1'
#
loop_
_entity.id
_entity.type
_entity.pdbx_description
1 polymer ?
#
loop_
_entity_poly.entity_id
_entity_poly.type
_entity_poly.pdbx_seq_one_letter_code
_entity_poly.pdbx_strand_id
1 'polypeptide(L)'
;MVGQRFVTLLENHPWFELVTLAASAHSAGKTYEEAIGGRWKMETPMPEFVKNMVVKNVADVEDVVKDVDFVFSAVNMPKDEIRAIEEEYAKTETPVVSNNSAHRWTPDVPMVVPEINPEHYEVIEHQRKRLGTKHGFIAVKPNCSIQAYTPALAAWKEFEPHEVVVSTYQ
;
A
#
# COMPACT_ATOMS: atom_id res chain seq x y z
N MET A 1 -10.11 5.13 5.27
CA MET A 1 -9.68 6.33 4.51
C MET A 1 -8.63 6.02 3.45
N VAL A 2 -7.47 5.41 3.76
CA VAL A 2 -6.40 5.21 2.76
C VAL A 2 -6.88 4.38 1.56
N GLY A 3 -7.54 3.25 1.76
CA GLY A 3 -8.09 2.45 0.65
C GLY A 3 -9.07 3.24 -0.23
N GLN A 4 -9.90 4.11 0.33
CA GLN A 4 -10.79 4.98 -0.44
C GLN A 4 -9.99 5.98 -1.30
N ARG A 5 -8.83 6.45 -0.79
CA ARG A 5 -7.94 7.32 -1.57
C ARG A 5 -7.31 6.58 -2.74
N PHE A 6 -6.90 5.33 -2.57
CA PHE A 6 -6.46 4.51 -3.71
C PHE A 6 -7.55 4.38 -4.76
N VAL A 7 -8.79 4.09 -4.36
CA VAL A 7 -9.93 4.00 -5.30
C VAL A 7 -10.09 5.30 -6.11
N THR A 8 -10.04 6.46 -5.47
CA THR A 8 -10.16 7.74 -6.20
C THR A 8 -8.97 8.03 -7.11
N LEU A 9 -7.75 7.66 -6.70
CA LEU A 9 -6.54 7.90 -7.50
C LEU A 9 -6.41 6.95 -8.68
N LEU A 10 -7.01 5.77 -8.60
CA LEU A 10 -7.01 4.77 -9.67
C LEU A 10 -8.14 4.99 -10.69
N GLU A 11 -9.09 5.88 -10.40
CA GLU A 11 -10.12 6.25 -11.37
C GLU A 11 -9.47 6.89 -12.60
N ASN A 12 -9.66 6.29 -13.77
CA ASN A 12 -9.07 6.73 -15.04
C ASN A 12 -7.53 6.84 -15.01
N HIS A 13 -6.87 6.03 -14.17
CA HIS A 13 -5.40 6.04 -14.10
C HIS A 13 -4.81 5.51 -15.42
N PRO A 14 -3.78 6.18 -16.01
CA PRO A 14 -3.29 5.87 -17.36
C PRO A 14 -2.57 4.52 -17.48
N TRP A 15 -2.13 3.93 -16.36
CA TRP A 15 -1.33 2.69 -16.35
C TRP A 15 -1.94 1.56 -15.52
N PHE A 16 -2.80 1.87 -14.56
CA PHE A 16 -3.32 0.89 -13.63
C PHE A 16 -4.84 0.84 -13.66
N GLU A 17 -5.37 -0.36 -13.66
CA GLU A 17 -6.79 -0.64 -13.53
C GLU A 17 -7.07 -1.32 -12.20
N LEU A 18 -8.08 -0.88 -11.48
CA LEU A 18 -8.55 -1.51 -10.26
C LEU A 18 -9.46 -2.68 -10.61
N VAL A 19 -8.95 -3.89 -10.50
CA VAL A 19 -9.70 -5.13 -10.86
C VAL A 19 -10.22 -5.89 -9.65
N THR A 20 -9.62 -5.72 -8.47
CA THR A 20 -10.00 -6.47 -7.26
C THR A 20 -9.98 -5.57 -6.03
N LEU A 21 -10.97 -5.75 -5.17
CA LEU A 21 -11.04 -5.16 -3.84
C LEU A 21 -11.05 -6.27 -2.80
N ALA A 22 -10.19 -6.17 -1.78
CA ALA A 22 -10.16 -7.12 -0.68
C ALA A 22 -10.19 -6.40 0.66
N ALA A 23 -10.89 -6.97 1.62
CA ALA A 23 -10.98 -6.44 2.98
C ALA A 23 -11.18 -7.59 3.99
N SER A 24 -11.43 -7.23 5.26
CA SER A 24 -11.72 -8.24 6.30
C SER A 24 -12.94 -9.11 5.96
N ALA A 25 -13.01 -10.29 6.56
CA ALA A 25 -14.13 -11.21 6.41
C ALA A 25 -15.51 -10.57 6.67
N HIS A 26 -15.57 -9.52 7.50
CA HIS A 26 -16.83 -8.78 7.75
C HIS A 26 -17.37 -8.07 6.50
N SER A 27 -16.50 -7.62 5.61
CA SER A 27 -16.85 -6.92 4.38
C SER A 27 -16.89 -7.83 3.16
N ALA A 28 -16.30 -9.02 3.26
CA ALA A 28 -16.24 -9.97 2.15
C ALA A 28 -17.64 -10.41 1.71
N GLY A 29 -17.83 -10.59 0.40
CA GLY A 29 -19.09 -10.98 -0.22
C GLY A 29 -20.12 -9.85 -0.42
N LYS A 30 -19.85 -8.67 0.11
CA LYS A 30 -20.68 -7.46 -0.10
C LYS A 30 -20.17 -6.68 -1.30
N THR A 31 -21.04 -5.89 -1.93
CA THR A 31 -20.57 -4.86 -2.86
C THR A 31 -19.74 -3.82 -2.12
N TYR A 32 -18.87 -3.12 -2.84
CA TYR A 32 -18.03 -2.09 -2.19
C TYR A 32 -18.87 -0.99 -1.53
N GLU A 33 -19.94 -0.56 -2.20
CA GLU A 33 -20.86 0.44 -1.65
C GLU A 33 -21.50 -0.04 -0.34
N GLU A 34 -22.00 -1.28 -0.30
CA GLU A 34 -22.53 -1.89 0.93
C GLU A 34 -21.47 -2.04 2.02
N ALA A 35 -20.26 -2.49 1.65
CA ALA A 35 -19.14 -2.65 2.58
C ALA A 35 -18.71 -1.33 3.20
N ILE A 36 -18.75 -0.25 2.45
CA ILE A 36 -18.47 1.11 2.94
C ILE A 36 -19.62 1.61 3.83
N GLY A 37 -20.89 1.32 3.47
CA GLY A 37 -22.04 1.59 4.33
C GLY A 37 -22.12 3.03 4.84
N GLY A 38 -22.01 4.03 3.97
CA GLY A 38 -22.05 5.46 4.33
C GLY A 38 -20.77 6.03 4.94
N ARG A 39 -19.71 5.24 5.07
CA ARG A 39 -18.40 5.67 5.61
C ARG A 39 -17.45 6.21 4.53
N TRP A 40 -17.97 6.60 3.37
CA TRP A 40 -17.16 7.29 2.37
C TRP A 40 -16.72 8.66 2.91
N LYS A 41 -15.42 8.94 2.85
CA LYS A 41 -14.79 10.13 3.47
C LYS A 41 -14.05 11.02 2.46
N MET A 42 -14.11 10.67 1.18
CA MET A 42 -13.51 11.50 0.15
C MET A 42 -14.47 12.65 -0.22
N GLU A 43 -13.91 13.79 -0.62
CA GLU A 43 -14.67 14.95 -1.09
C GLU A 43 -15.40 14.66 -2.41
N THR A 44 -14.75 13.87 -3.28
CA THR A 44 -15.35 13.40 -4.54
C THR A 44 -16.32 12.25 -4.28
N PRO A 45 -17.40 12.12 -5.07
CA PRO A 45 -18.27 10.96 -5.01
C PRO A 45 -17.50 9.64 -5.18
N MET A 46 -18.08 8.56 -4.67
CA MET A 46 -17.53 7.21 -4.93
C MET A 46 -17.63 6.93 -6.44
N PRO A 47 -16.51 6.52 -7.08
CA PRO A 47 -16.53 6.19 -8.50
C PRO A 47 -17.54 5.09 -8.83
N GLU A 48 -18.26 5.24 -9.93
CA GLU A 48 -19.34 4.31 -10.30
C GLU A 48 -18.82 2.89 -10.54
N PHE A 49 -17.64 2.76 -11.12
CA PHE A 49 -17.06 1.46 -11.50
C PHE A 49 -16.80 0.55 -10.29
N VAL A 50 -16.53 1.09 -9.10
CA VAL A 50 -16.25 0.28 -7.91
C VAL A 50 -17.49 -0.07 -7.09
N LYS A 51 -18.60 0.65 -7.22
CA LYS A 51 -19.77 0.50 -6.36
C LYS A 51 -20.25 -0.94 -6.27
N ASN A 52 -20.37 -1.59 -7.42
CA ASN A 52 -20.89 -2.95 -7.54
C ASN A 52 -19.81 -4.04 -7.49
N MET A 53 -18.54 -3.68 -7.35
CA MET A 53 -17.47 -4.69 -7.19
C MET A 53 -17.64 -5.44 -5.89
N VAL A 54 -17.63 -6.77 -5.96
CA VAL A 54 -17.72 -7.61 -4.78
C VAL A 54 -16.38 -7.62 -4.06
N VAL A 55 -16.40 -7.30 -2.77
CA VAL A 55 -15.22 -7.30 -1.92
C VAL A 55 -14.83 -8.73 -1.58
N LYS A 56 -13.60 -9.13 -1.88
CA LYS A 56 -13.03 -10.43 -1.50
C LYS A 56 -12.53 -10.41 -0.05
N ASN A 57 -12.35 -11.59 0.54
CA ASN A 57 -11.69 -11.70 1.84
C ASN A 57 -10.17 -11.57 1.66
N VAL A 58 -9.54 -10.65 2.36
CA VAL A 58 -8.09 -10.43 2.29
C VAL A 58 -7.28 -11.66 2.71
N ALA A 59 -7.82 -12.52 3.55
CA ALA A 59 -7.18 -13.77 3.97
C ALA A 59 -7.25 -14.89 2.91
N ASP A 60 -8.08 -14.74 1.89
CA ASP A 60 -8.17 -15.68 0.76
C ASP A 60 -7.22 -15.25 -0.36
N VAL A 61 -5.93 -15.37 -0.06
CA VAL A 61 -4.84 -14.84 -0.91
C VAL A 61 -4.93 -15.38 -2.32
N GLU A 62 -5.10 -16.70 -2.48
CA GLU A 62 -5.18 -17.36 -3.79
C GLU A 62 -6.32 -16.82 -4.66
N ASP A 63 -7.45 -16.49 -4.06
CA ASP A 63 -8.56 -15.90 -4.81
C ASP A 63 -8.31 -14.43 -5.19
N VAL A 64 -7.68 -13.68 -4.30
CA VAL A 64 -7.40 -12.26 -4.57
C VAL A 64 -6.37 -12.08 -5.68
N VAL A 65 -5.30 -12.90 -5.70
CA VAL A 65 -4.16 -12.73 -6.62
C VAL A 65 -4.40 -13.24 -8.05
N LYS A 66 -5.49 -13.94 -8.30
CA LYS A 66 -5.75 -14.56 -9.62
C LYS A 66 -5.67 -13.61 -10.81
N ASP A 67 -6.15 -12.39 -10.62
CA ASP A 67 -6.40 -11.43 -11.68
C ASP A 67 -5.63 -10.11 -11.49
N VAL A 68 -4.60 -10.10 -10.62
CA VAL A 68 -3.84 -8.90 -10.31
C VAL A 68 -2.36 -9.05 -10.60
N ASP A 69 -1.73 -7.99 -11.10
CA ASP A 69 -0.29 -7.92 -11.30
C ASP A 69 0.45 -7.52 -10.02
N PHE A 70 -0.18 -6.75 -9.16
CA PHE A 70 0.33 -6.33 -7.84
C PHE A 70 -0.82 -5.83 -6.94
N VAL A 71 -0.55 -5.64 -5.66
CA VAL A 71 -1.55 -5.13 -4.72
C VAL A 71 -1.05 -3.90 -3.97
N PHE A 72 -1.96 -2.95 -3.72
CA PHE A 72 -1.79 -1.91 -2.71
C PHE A 72 -2.36 -2.39 -1.39
N SER A 73 -1.53 -2.41 -0.33
CA SER A 73 -1.96 -2.81 1.01
C SER A 73 -2.24 -1.59 1.89
N ALA A 74 -3.47 -1.52 2.40
CA ALA A 74 -3.92 -0.51 3.36
C ALA A 74 -4.83 -1.15 4.42
N VAL A 75 -4.57 -2.40 4.77
CA VAL A 75 -5.32 -3.17 5.76
C VAL A 75 -5.14 -2.59 7.15
N ASN A 76 -6.16 -2.77 7.99
CA ASN A 76 -6.11 -2.34 9.39
C ASN A 76 -6.23 -3.57 10.30
N MET A 77 -5.10 -4.05 10.75
CA MET A 77 -4.93 -5.26 11.58
C MET A 77 -3.77 -5.03 12.56
N PRO A 78 -3.57 -5.91 13.55
CA PRO A 78 -2.32 -5.98 14.32
C PRO A 78 -1.10 -6.10 13.40
N LYS A 79 0.02 -5.48 13.78
CA LYS A 79 1.22 -5.43 12.93
C LYS A 79 1.75 -6.79 12.51
N ASP A 80 1.68 -7.77 13.41
CA ASP A 80 2.18 -9.11 13.12
C ASP A 80 1.30 -9.84 12.11
N GLU A 81 -0.02 -9.63 12.16
CA GLU A 81 -0.96 -10.12 11.15
C GLU A 81 -0.73 -9.46 9.79
N ILE A 82 -0.46 -8.13 9.78
CA ILE A 82 -0.12 -7.42 8.54
C ILE A 82 1.16 -8.00 7.94
N ARG A 83 2.20 -8.22 8.75
CA ARG A 83 3.45 -8.83 8.25
C ARG A 83 3.18 -10.19 7.62
N ALA A 84 2.44 -11.04 8.31
CA ALA A 84 2.14 -12.38 7.85
C ALA A 84 1.37 -12.35 6.52
N ILE A 85 0.30 -11.57 6.44
CA ILE A 85 -0.53 -11.52 5.23
C ILE A 85 0.19 -10.89 4.04
N GLU A 86 0.97 -9.82 4.24
CA GLU A 86 1.74 -9.19 3.17
C GLU A 86 2.84 -10.12 2.65
N GLU A 87 3.48 -10.92 3.53
CA GLU A 87 4.43 -11.95 3.10
C GLU A 87 3.75 -13.10 2.33
N GLU A 88 2.55 -13.51 2.73
CA GLU A 88 1.78 -14.52 1.98
C GLU A 88 1.47 -14.03 0.56
N TYR A 89 1.01 -12.79 0.40
CA TYR A 89 0.82 -12.20 -0.93
C TYR A 89 2.12 -12.17 -1.74
N ALA A 90 3.21 -11.72 -1.14
CA ALA A 90 4.50 -11.69 -1.84
C ALA A 90 4.97 -13.08 -2.28
N LYS A 91 4.72 -14.13 -1.47
CA LYS A 91 5.05 -15.53 -1.80
C LYS A 91 4.26 -16.11 -2.97
N THR A 92 3.11 -15.53 -3.32
CA THR A 92 2.39 -15.89 -4.55
C THR A 92 2.96 -15.24 -5.80
N GLU A 93 4.15 -14.68 -5.73
CA GLU A 93 4.80 -13.89 -6.78
C GLU A 93 4.11 -12.54 -7.08
N THR A 94 3.21 -12.08 -6.20
CA THR A 94 2.48 -10.83 -6.33
C THR A 94 3.20 -9.72 -5.54
N PRO A 95 3.72 -8.67 -6.20
CA PRO A 95 4.29 -7.52 -5.51
C PRO A 95 3.27 -6.82 -4.60
N VAL A 96 3.73 -6.41 -3.41
CA VAL A 96 2.92 -5.69 -2.42
C VAL A 96 3.50 -4.30 -2.21
N VAL A 97 2.73 -3.27 -2.53
CA VAL A 97 3.05 -1.88 -2.22
C VAL A 97 2.25 -1.45 -0.99
N SER A 98 2.92 -1.37 0.15
CA SER A 98 2.24 -1.22 1.43
C SER A 98 2.26 0.21 1.97
N ASN A 99 1.07 0.69 2.37
CA ASN A 99 0.92 1.91 3.16
C ASN A 99 1.16 1.67 4.66
N ASN A 100 1.22 0.41 5.09
CA ASN A 100 1.29 0.03 6.49
C ASN A 100 2.69 0.26 7.09
N SER A 101 2.74 0.35 8.40
CA SER A 101 4.00 0.53 9.13
C SER A 101 4.65 -0.78 9.55
N ALA A 102 4.02 -1.92 9.27
CA ALA A 102 4.41 -3.21 9.82
C ALA A 102 5.82 -3.64 9.39
N HIS A 103 6.17 -3.44 8.12
CA HIS A 103 7.47 -3.79 7.54
C HIS A 103 8.49 -2.66 7.47
N ARG A 104 8.21 -1.46 7.98
CA ARG A 104 9.15 -0.31 7.86
C ARG A 104 10.53 -0.55 8.45
N TRP A 105 10.64 -1.46 9.41
CA TRP A 105 11.90 -1.83 10.07
C TRP A 105 12.37 -3.23 9.76
N THR A 106 11.77 -3.88 8.75
CA THR A 106 12.25 -5.16 8.23
C THR A 106 13.45 -4.89 7.32
N PRO A 107 14.65 -5.43 7.61
CA PRO A 107 15.89 -4.98 6.97
C PRO A 107 15.93 -5.12 5.45
N ASP A 108 15.22 -6.09 4.89
CA ASP A 108 15.18 -6.38 3.46
C ASP A 108 13.90 -5.86 2.77
N VAL A 109 13.11 -5.05 3.47
CA VAL A 109 11.94 -4.38 2.90
C VAL A 109 12.29 -2.92 2.62
N PRO A 110 12.28 -2.47 1.36
CA PRO A 110 12.59 -1.09 1.04
C PRO A 110 11.50 -0.14 1.53
N MET A 111 11.92 0.94 2.20
CA MET A 111 11.06 2.06 2.56
C MET A 111 11.44 3.25 1.67
N VAL A 112 10.59 3.59 0.70
CA VAL A 112 10.99 4.43 -0.43
C VAL A 112 10.11 5.67 -0.58
N VAL A 113 10.78 6.79 -0.86
CA VAL A 113 10.25 7.95 -1.56
C VAL A 113 10.98 7.96 -2.90
N PRO A 114 10.33 7.57 -4.02
CA PRO A 114 11.02 7.23 -5.27
C PRO A 114 11.91 8.35 -5.83
N GLU A 115 11.54 9.61 -5.59
CA GLU A 115 12.29 10.79 -6.02
C GLU A 115 13.55 11.05 -5.18
N ILE A 116 13.72 10.37 -4.04
CA ILE A 116 14.75 10.68 -3.05
C ILE A 116 15.74 9.53 -2.87
N ASN A 117 15.23 8.30 -2.69
CA ASN A 117 16.04 7.14 -2.38
C ASN A 117 15.66 5.90 -3.19
N PRO A 118 15.58 5.98 -4.54
CA PRO A 118 15.21 4.84 -5.38
C PRO A 118 16.20 3.66 -5.25
N GLU A 119 17.45 3.92 -4.91
CA GLU A 119 18.48 2.90 -4.66
C GLU A 119 18.09 1.93 -3.55
N HIS A 120 17.20 2.32 -2.63
CA HIS A 120 16.72 1.42 -1.58
C HIS A 120 15.94 0.22 -2.12
N TYR A 121 15.46 0.26 -3.37
CA TYR A 121 14.87 -0.91 -4.01
C TYR A 121 15.86 -2.07 -4.21
N GLU A 122 17.16 -1.84 -4.18
CA GLU A 122 18.17 -2.89 -4.33
C GLU A 122 18.07 -3.98 -3.24
N VAL A 123 17.55 -3.64 -2.04
CA VAL A 123 17.35 -4.62 -0.96
C VAL A 123 16.30 -5.69 -1.30
N ILE A 124 15.45 -5.47 -2.31
CA ILE A 124 14.45 -6.46 -2.78
C ILE A 124 15.10 -7.78 -3.17
N GLU A 125 16.31 -7.77 -3.70
CA GLU A 125 17.02 -9.01 -4.05
C GLU A 125 17.32 -9.87 -2.83
N HIS A 126 17.60 -9.27 -1.67
CA HIS A 126 17.76 -9.98 -0.40
C HIS A 126 16.42 -10.51 0.12
N GLN A 127 15.36 -9.70 -0.03
CA GLN A 127 14.01 -10.08 0.37
C GLN A 127 13.51 -11.28 -0.42
N ARG A 128 13.67 -11.27 -1.75
CA ARG A 128 13.31 -12.38 -2.65
C ARG A 128 14.02 -13.68 -2.26
N LYS A 129 15.30 -13.62 -1.91
CA LYS A 129 16.04 -14.79 -1.41
C LYS A 129 15.45 -15.33 -0.11
N ARG A 130 15.06 -14.45 0.81
CA ARG A 130 14.42 -14.83 2.08
C ARG A 130 13.03 -15.44 1.87
N LEU A 131 12.23 -14.83 0.99
CA LEU A 131 10.86 -15.27 0.72
C LEU A 131 10.79 -16.47 -0.25
N GLY A 132 11.86 -16.73 -1.00
CA GLY A 132 11.90 -17.77 -2.04
C GLY A 132 11.16 -17.38 -3.32
N THR A 133 11.04 -16.08 -3.62
CA THR A 133 10.30 -15.55 -4.77
C THR A 133 11.22 -15.09 -5.91
N LYS A 134 10.66 -14.97 -7.10
CA LYS A 134 11.34 -14.41 -8.28
C LYS A 134 10.85 -13.00 -8.59
N HIS A 135 9.55 -12.76 -8.46
CA HIS A 135 8.88 -11.51 -8.79
C HIS A 135 8.24 -10.85 -7.55
N GLY A 136 7.72 -11.67 -6.64
CA GLY A 136 7.07 -11.18 -5.42
C GLY A 136 8.03 -10.44 -4.49
N PHE A 137 7.55 -9.34 -3.94
CA PHE A 137 8.25 -8.54 -2.93
C PHE A 137 7.26 -7.64 -2.18
N ILE A 138 7.71 -7.05 -1.09
CA ILE A 138 7.01 -6.01 -0.35
C ILE A 138 7.87 -4.75 -0.42
N ALA A 139 7.25 -3.62 -0.75
CA ALA A 139 7.85 -2.29 -0.60
C ALA A 139 6.90 -1.42 0.22
N VAL A 140 7.43 -0.56 1.09
CA VAL A 140 6.63 0.27 1.98
C VAL A 140 6.91 1.75 1.76
N LYS A 141 5.87 2.56 1.95
CA LYS A 141 6.07 4.00 2.05
C LYS A 141 6.46 4.40 3.47
N PRO A 142 7.22 5.50 3.65
CA PRO A 142 7.50 6.05 4.96
C PRO A 142 6.23 6.61 5.65
N ASN A 143 6.41 7.15 6.84
CA ASN A 143 5.31 7.79 7.56
C ASN A 143 4.72 8.96 6.76
N CYS A 144 3.40 9.14 6.83
CA CYS A 144 2.68 10.18 6.08
C CYS A 144 3.16 11.60 6.43
N SER A 145 3.54 11.85 7.67
CA SER A 145 4.03 13.16 8.10
C SER A 145 5.36 13.52 7.42
N ILE A 146 6.31 12.60 7.33
CA ILE A 146 7.60 12.88 6.68
C ILE A 146 7.47 13.06 5.17
N GLN A 147 6.56 12.39 4.51
CA GLN A 147 6.38 12.56 3.06
C GLN A 147 6.01 13.98 2.63
N ALA A 148 5.40 14.77 3.52
CA ALA A 148 5.02 16.14 3.22
C ALA A 148 6.23 17.08 3.10
N TYR A 149 7.27 16.90 3.90
CA TYR A 149 8.43 17.81 3.94
C TYR A 149 9.74 17.20 3.43
N THR A 150 9.86 15.87 3.37
CA THR A 150 11.10 15.21 2.93
C THR A 150 11.53 15.61 1.52
N PRO A 151 10.64 15.78 0.53
CA PRO A 151 11.04 16.25 -0.79
C PRO A 151 11.68 17.66 -0.76
N ALA A 152 11.14 18.55 0.06
CA ALA A 152 11.72 19.89 0.23
C ALA A 152 13.11 19.83 0.88
N LEU A 153 13.27 19.01 1.92
CA LEU A 153 14.57 18.80 2.57
C LEU A 153 15.58 18.16 1.60
N ALA A 154 15.14 17.22 0.77
CA ALA A 154 16.01 16.61 -0.23
C ALA A 154 16.50 17.62 -1.27
N ALA A 155 15.64 18.57 -1.71
CA ALA A 155 16.03 19.66 -2.59
C ALA A 155 17.02 20.64 -1.93
N TRP A 156 16.99 20.76 -0.61
CA TRP A 156 17.89 21.63 0.16
C TRP A 156 19.13 20.91 0.70
N LYS A 157 19.38 19.67 0.30
CA LYS A 157 20.50 18.86 0.78
C LYS A 157 21.85 19.58 0.60
N GLU A 158 22.02 20.33 -0.50
CA GLU A 158 23.24 21.10 -0.78
C GLU A 158 23.51 22.23 0.24
N PHE A 159 22.47 22.70 0.94
CA PHE A 159 22.60 23.72 2.00
C PHE A 159 22.85 23.12 3.38
N GLU A 160 23.00 21.80 3.47
CA GLU A 160 23.30 21.06 4.70
C GLU A 160 22.43 21.45 5.90
N PRO A 161 21.08 21.32 5.84
CA PRO A 161 20.22 21.69 6.96
C PRO A 161 20.56 20.88 8.22
N HIS A 162 20.89 21.58 9.30
CA HIS A 162 21.35 20.98 10.56
C HIS A 162 20.21 20.65 11.52
N GLU A 163 19.12 21.36 11.45
CA GLU A 163 17.99 21.19 12.35
C GLU A 163 16.66 21.38 11.62
N VAL A 164 15.69 20.53 11.97
CA VAL A 164 14.33 20.59 11.41
C VAL A 164 13.34 20.51 12.54
N VAL A 165 12.49 21.53 12.67
CA VAL A 165 11.38 21.55 13.64
C VAL A 165 10.08 21.32 12.88
N VAL A 166 9.32 20.29 13.26
CA VAL A 166 8.09 19.90 12.58
C VAL A 166 6.94 19.77 13.59
N SER A 167 5.80 20.36 13.25
CA SER A 167 4.52 20.13 13.95
C SER A 167 3.53 19.47 12.98
N THR A 168 2.93 18.36 13.41
CA THR A 168 1.92 17.64 12.60
C THR A 168 0.57 17.66 13.30
N TYR A 169 -0.48 17.88 12.52
CA TYR A 169 -1.87 17.85 12.97
C TYR A 169 -2.60 16.72 12.25
N GLN A 170 -3.22 15.80 13.02
CA GLN A 170 -3.97 14.63 12.50
C GLN A 170 -5.35 14.54 13.16
#